data_e8ca0ff9bb522447c6f06ad3466070bf
#
_entry.id   e8ca0ff9bb522447c6f06ad3466070bf
#
_cell.length_a   1.000
_cell.length_b   1.000
_cell.length_c   1.000
_cell.angle_alpha   90.00
_cell.angle_beta   90.00
_cell.angle_gamma   90.00
#
_symmetry.space_group_name_H-M   'P 1'
#
loop_
_entity.id
_entity.type
_entity.pdbx_description
1 polymer ?
#
loop_
_entity_poly.entity_id
_entity_poly.type
_entity_poly.pdbx_seq_one_letter_code
_entity_poly.pdbx_strand_id
1 'polypeptide(L)'
;MSDREQLYFDALNEIAGYLGDSIDHPISVSLLCLRLDITNEEKGKIFFEFNQVLRSNSFYELDIEKFKMALKNVDNRFVSFSDQVIAGLIKAFSIRHIPELYPFAQTL
;
A
#
# COMPACT_ATOMS: atom_id res chain seq x y z
N MET A 1 11.83 8.27 17.04
CA MET A 1 12.16 6.81 17.02
C MET A 1 13.38 6.59 17.90
N SER A 2 13.35 5.60 18.79
CA SER A 2 14.50 5.24 19.61
C SER A 2 15.59 4.58 18.75
N ASP A 3 16.82 4.50 19.31
CA ASP A 3 17.91 3.81 18.60
C ASP A 3 17.54 2.36 18.30
N ARG A 4 16.87 1.69 19.22
CA ARG A 4 16.46 0.30 19.03
C ARG A 4 15.42 0.17 17.92
N GLU A 5 14.44 1.05 17.91
CA GLU A 5 13.43 1.08 16.84
C GLU A 5 14.06 1.38 15.49
N GLN A 6 15.05 2.27 15.44
CA GLN A 6 15.78 2.57 14.22
C GLN A 6 16.54 1.33 13.72
N LEU A 7 17.16 0.56 14.61
CA LEU A 7 17.82 -0.68 14.24
C LEU A 7 16.84 -1.71 13.69
N TYR A 8 15.66 -1.83 14.28
CA TYR A 8 14.63 -2.72 13.76
C TYR A 8 14.20 -2.31 12.36
N PHE A 9 13.96 -1.02 12.17
CA PHE A 9 13.56 -0.50 10.86
C PHE A 9 14.64 -0.72 9.81
N ASP A 10 15.89 -0.43 10.16
CA ASP A 10 17.02 -0.64 9.26
C ASP A 10 17.20 -2.11 8.90
N ALA A 11 17.09 -3.00 9.90
CA ALA A 11 17.21 -4.44 9.67
C ALA A 11 16.10 -4.95 8.73
N LEU A 12 14.87 -4.48 8.93
CA LEU A 12 13.75 -4.84 8.05
C LEU A 12 14.00 -4.38 6.60
N ASN A 13 14.52 -3.16 6.43
CA ASN A 13 14.84 -2.65 5.10
C ASN A 13 15.97 -3.45 4.44
N GLU A 14 16.99 -3.81 5.20
CA GLU A 14 18.12 -4.62 4.69
C GLU A 14 17.63 -6.00 4.23
N ILE A 15 16.84 -6.67 5.08
CA ILE A 15 16.30 -7.99 4.75
C ILE A 15 15.37 -7.89 3.53
N ALA A 16 14.50 -6.89 3.49
CA ALA A 16 13.59 -6.66 2.37
C ALA A 16 14.36 -6.45 1.07
N GLY A 17 15.47 -5.71 1.14
CA GLY A 17 16.34 -5.50 -0.03
C GLY A 17 16.87 -6.80 -0.60
N TYR A 18 17.29 -7.73 0.25
CA TYR A 18 17.73 -9.06 -0.18
C TYR A 18 16.60 -9.87 -0.82
N LEU A 19 15.35 -9.61 -0.44
CA LEU A 19 14.18 -10.29 -1.00
C LEU A 19 13.64 -9.60 -2.25
N GLY A 20 14.30 -8.55 -2.72
CA GLY A 20 13.92 -7.85 -3.95
C GLY A 20 12.84 -6.81 -3.77
N ASP A 21 12.63 -6.32 -2.54
CA ASP A 21 11.62 -5.29 -2.27
C ASP A 21 11.95 -3.97 -2.95
N SER A 22 10.94 -3.37 -3.58
CA SER A 22 11.01 -2.02 -4.15
C SER A 22 9.60 -1.42 -4.17
N ILE A 23 9.50 -0.14 -4.51
CA ILE A 23 8.17 0.50 -4.63
C ILE A 23 7.36 -0.15 -5.77
N ASP A 24 8.01 -0.64 -6.81
CA ASP A 24 7.35 -1.30 -7.93
C ASP A 24 7.05 -2.77 -7.64
N HIS A 25 7.74 -3.38 -6.69
CA HIS A 25 7.58 -4.77 -6.28
C HIS A 25 7.64 -4.89 -4.75
N PRO A 26 6.68 -4.28 -4.04
CA PRO A 26 6.70 -4.32 -2.57
C PRO A 26 6.37 -5.72 -2.05
N ILE A 27 7.06 -6.13 -0.99
CA ILE A 27 6.88 -7.46 -0.39
C ILE A 27 6.09 -7.41 0.91
N SER A 28 5.87 -6.23 1.48
CA SER A 28 5.22 -6.09 2.78
C SER A 28 4.43 -4.78 2.87
N VAL A 29 3.13 -4.89 3.13
CA VAL A 29 2.28 -3.73 3.38
C VAL A 29 2.78 -2.95 4.59
N SER A 30 3.10 -3.63 5.68
CA SER A 30 3.52 -2.97 6.92
C SER A 30 4.83 -2.21 6.75
N LEU A 31 5.79 -2.79 6.03
CA LEU A 31 7.06 -2.10 5.76
C LEU A 31 6.84 -0.87 4.87
N LEU A 32 5.99 -1.00 3.86
CA LEU A 32 5.66 0.14 3.00
C LEU A 32 4.97 1.24 3.80
N CYS A 33 4.05 0.89 4.71
CA CYS A 33 3.40 1.84 5.60
C CYS A 33 4.42 2.58 6.48
N LEU A 34 5.42 1.86 7.03
CA LEU A 34 6.48 2.51 7.81
C LEU A 34 7.24 3.55 6.98
N ARG A 35 7.56 3.22 5.74
CA ARG A 35 8.27 4.14 4.84
C ARG A 35 7.46 5.35 4.45
N LEU A 36 6.14 5.21 4.37
CA LEU A 36 5.20 6.27 3.97
C LEU A 36 4.61 7.02 5.17
N ASP A 37 5.05 6.69 6.38
CA ASP A 37 4.53 7.27 7.62
C ASP A 37 3.02 7.06 7.75
N ILE A 38 2.55 5.88 7.40
CA ILE A 38 1.17 5.44 7.56
C ILE A 38 1.09 4.62 8.85
N THR A 39 0.18 5.01 9.74
CA THR A 39 -0.01 4.32 11.03
C THR A 39 -0.71 2.97 10.81
N ASN A 40 -0.62 2.09 11.80
CA ASN A 40 -1.31 0.80 11.75
C ASN A 40 -2.84 0.98 11.67
N GLU A 41 -3.36 1.99 12.37
CA GLU A 41 -4.79 2.32 12.29
C GLU A 41 -5.18 2.75 10.87
N GLU A 42 -4.37 3.60 10.26
CA GLU A 42 -4.61 4.05 8.88
C GLU A 42 -4.49 2.90 7.89
N LYS A 43 -3.56 1.97 8.11
CA LYS A 43 -3.45 0.75 7.29
C LYS A 43 -4.77 -0.03 7.29
N GLY A 44 -5.39 -0.17 8.46
CA GLY A 44 -6.69 -0.83 8.57
C GLY A 44 -7.80 -0.11 7.83
N LYS A 45 -7.81 1.23 7.87
CA LYS A 45 -8.77 2.05 7.14
C LYS A 45 -8.54 1.95 5.63
N ILE A 46 -7.30 1.91 5.18
CA ILE A 46 -6.95 1.71 3.76
C ILE A 46 -7.46 0.34 3.29
N PHE A 47 -7.24 -0.69 4.09
CA PHE A 47 -7.77 -2.03 3.80
C PHE A 47 -9.28 -1.99 3.55
N PHE A 48 -10.01 -1.35 4.45
CA PHE A 48 -11.47 -1.20 4.32
C PHE A 48 -11.85 -0.45 3.04
N GLU A 49 -11.23 0.71 2.80
CA GLU A 49 -11.55 1.55 1.66
C GLU A 49 -11.21 0.88 0.32
N PHE A 50 -10.10 0.16 0.24
CA PHE A 50 -9.74 -0.58 -0.97
C PHE A 50 -10.74 -1.69 -1.26
N ASN A 51 -11.24 -2.37 -0.23
CA ASN A 51 -12.29 -3.37 -0.39
C ASN A 51 -13.60 -2.73 -0.89
N GLN A 52 -13.93 -1.51 -0.44
CA GLN A 52 -15.11 -0.80 -0.93
C GLN A 52 -15.00 -0.48 -2.42
N VAL A 53 -13.81 -0.10 -2.89
CA VAL A 53 -13.57 0.13 -4.32
C VAL A 53 -13.87 -1.15 -5.12
N LEU A 54 -13.38 -2.30 -4.64
CA LEU A 54 -13.62 -3.58 -5.31
C LEU A 54 -15.09 -3.97 -5.32
N ARG A 55 -15.82 -3.71 -4.23
CA ARG A 55 -17.24 -4.05 -4.14
C ARG A 55 -18.12 -3.16 -5.02
N SER A 56 -17.69 -1.94 -5.26
CA SER A 56 -18.48 -0.93 -5.97
C SER A 56 -18.20 -0.88 -7.45
N ASN A 57 -17.21 -1.63 -7.95
CA ASN A 57 -16.76 -1.55 -9.34
C ASN A 57 -16.45 -2.93 -9.88
N SER A 58 -16.72 -3.14 -11.18
CA SER A 58 -16.21 -4.31 -11.89
C SER A 58 -14.72 -4.13 -12.18
N PHE A 59 -14.03 -5.22 -12.54
CA PHE A 59 -12.61 -5.16 -12.88
C PHE A 59 -12.31 -4.10 -13.95
N TYR A 60 -13.15 -4.01 -14.96
CA TYR A 60 -12.93 -3.08 -16.08
C TYR A 60 -13.16 -1.62 -15.70
N GLU A 61 -13.80 -1.36 -14.57
CA GLU A 61 -14.04 -0.01 -14.07
C GLU A 61 -12.92 0.48 -13.15
N LEU A 62 -12.01 -0.41 -12.73
CA LEU A 62 -10.94 -0.05 -11.79
C LEU A 62 -9.89 0.84 -12.47
N ASP A 63 -9.48 1.88 -11.77
CA ASP A 63 -8.39 2.77 -12.17
C ASP A 63 -7.72 3.36 -10.93
N ILE A 64 -6.56 3.98 -11.12
CA ILE A 64 -5.79 4.59 -10.03
C ILE A 64 -6.59 5.67 -9.30
N GLU A 65 -7.40 6.44 -10.02
CA GLU A 65 -8.15 7.56 -9.41
C GLU A 65 -9.13 7.09 -8.36
N LYS A 66 -9.76 5.92 -8.54
CA LYS A 66 -10.67 5.36 -7.55
C LYS A 66 -9.96 5.03 -6.25
N PHE A 67 -8.73 4.50 -6.35
CA PHE A 67 -7.92 4.19 -5.17
C PHE A 67 -7.37 5.47 -4.53
N LYS A 68 -7.05 6.48 -5.32
CA LYS A 68 -6.66 7.79 -4.82
C LYS A 68 -7.77 8.43 -3.99
N MET A 69 -9.01 8.35 -4.47
CA MET A 69 -10.17 8.85 -3.72
C MET A 69 -10.38 8.05 -2.43
N ALA A 70 -10.17 6.74 -2.47
CA ALA A 70 -10.24 5.90 -1.28
C ALA A 70 -9.21 6.32 -0.23
N LEU A 71 -7.98 6.59 -0.64
CA LEU A 71 -6.93 7.08 0.25
C LEU A 71 -7.27 8.43 0.84
N LYS A 72 -7.85 9.33 0.05
CA LYS A 72 -8.31 10.64 0.52
C LYS A 72 -9.35 10.49 1.64
N ASN A 73 -10.22 9.49 1.54
CA ASN A 73 -11.23 9.22 2.59
C ASN A 73 -10.59 8.79 3.91
N VAL A 74 -9.39 8.23 3.87
CA VAL A 74 -8.66 7.86 5.08
C VAL A 74 -8.00 9.10 5.71
N ASP A 75 -7.28 9.87 4.90
CA ASP A 75 -6.60 11.09 5.35
C ASP A 75 -6.27 11.96 4.14
N ASN A 76 -6.58 13.26 4.25
CA ASN A 76 -6.33 14.22 3.17
C ASN A 76 -4.86 14.31 2.76
N ARG A 77 -3.92 14.05 3.68
CA ARG A 77 -2.48 14.10 3.34
C ARG A 77 -2.08 13.10 2.27
N PHE A 78 -2.86 12.04 2.11
CA PHE A 78 -2.57 10.99 1.12
C PHE A 78 -2.85 11.42 -0.32
N VAL A 79 -3.53 12.56 -0.54
CA VAL A 79 -3.73 13.09 -1.91
C VAL A 79 -2.41 13.49 -2.57
N SER A 80 -1.35 13.72 -1.78
CA SER A 80 -0.03 14.06 -2.29
C SER A 80 0.76 12.87 -2.81
N PHE A 81 0.28 11.63 -2.58
CA PHE A 81 0.94 10.44 -3.08
C PHE A 81 0.93 10.43 -4.61
N SER A 82 2.10 10.11 -5.19
CA SER A 82 2.20 9.93 -6.65
C SER A 82 1.47 8.65 -7.07
N ASP A 83 1.18 8.55 -8.36
CA ASP A 83 0.58 7.34 -8.91
C ASP A 83 1.45 6.11 -8.66
N GLN A 84 2.78 6.26 -8.69
CA GLN A 84 3.72 5.18 -8.37
C GLN A 84 3.54 4.68 -6.94
N VAL A 85 3.40 5.59 -5.98
CA VAL A 85 3.19 5.23 -4.57
C VAL A 85 1.84 4.54 -4.39
N ILE A 86 0.79 5.06 -5.01
CA ILE A 86 -0.55 4.45 -4.95
C ILE A 86 -0.52 3.04 -5.56
N ALA A 87 0.13 2.88 -6.72
CA ALA A 87 0.31 1.57 -7.34
C ALA A 87 1.08 0.62 -6.42
N GLY A 88 2.11 1.12 -5.73
CA GLY A 88 2.85 0.35 -4.75
C GLY A 88 1.98 -0.15 -3.61
N LEU A 89 1.10 0.70 -3.07
CA LEU A 89 0.14 0.31 -2.03
C LEU A 89 -0.83 -0.77 -2.53
N ILE A 90 -1.36 -0.61 -3.73
CA ILE A 90 -2.26 -1.60 -4.33
C ILE A 90 -1.55 -2.94 -4.49
N LYS A 91 -0.33 -2.93 -5.02
CA LYS A 91 0.47 -4.15 -5.19
C LYS A 91 0.76 -4.82 -3.86
N ALA A 92 1.14 -4.04 -2.85
CA ALA A 92 1.44 -4.57 -1.52
C ALA A 92 0.22 -5.24 -0.90
N PHE A 93 -0.95 -4.61 -0.95
CA PHE A 93 -2.18 -5.20 -0.44
C PHE A 93 -2.61 -6.45 -1.22
N SER A 94 -2.31 -6.51 -2.51
CA SER A 94 -2.72 -7.61 -3.39
C SER A 94 -2.00 -8.93 -3.07
N ILE A 95 -0.84 -8.86 -2.44
CA ILE A 95 -0.02 -10.06 -2.20
C ILE A 95 -0.67 -10.96 -1.16
N ARG A 96 -1.25 -10.40 -0.11
CA ARG A 96 -1.72 -11.19 1.02
C ARG A 96 -3.07 -10.73 1.57
N HIS A 97 -3.25 -9.43 1.78
CA HIS A 97 -4.40 -8.91 2.52
C HIS A 97 -5.67 -8.83 1.68
N ILE A 98 -5.54 -8.48 0.40
CA ILE A 98 -6.64 -8.35 -0.55
C ILE A 98 -6.25 -9.04 -1.86
N PRO A 99 -6.28 -10.39 -1.89
CA PRO A 99 -5.89 -11.14 -3.10
C PRO A 99 -6.70 -10.77 -4.34
N GLU A 100 -7.92 -10.30 -4.16
CA GLU A 100 -8.81 -9.88 -5.25
C GLU A 100 -8.27 -8.68 -6.01
N LEU A 101 -7.32 -7.92 -5.41
CA LEU A 101 -6.63 -6.83 -6.11
C LEU A 101 -5.58 -7.32 -7.11
N TYR A 102 -5.14 -8.59 -7.00
CA TYR A 102 -4.00 -9.07 -7.76
C TYR A 102 -4.16 -8.89 -9.28
N PRO A 103 -5.30 -9.23 -9.90
CA PRO A 103 -5.46 -9.02 -11.34
C PRO A 103 -5.28 -7.55 -11.75
N PHE A 104 -5.82 -6.62 -10.97
CA PHE A 104 -5.66 -5.19 -11.25
C PHE A 104 -4.22 -4.74 -11.01
N ALA A 105 -3.61 -5.21 -9.92
CA ALA A 105 -2.22 -4.86 -9.58
C ALA A 105 -1.25 -5.27 -10.70
N GLN A 106 -1.53 -6.36 -11.41
CA GLN A 106 -0.70 -6.82 -12.53
C GLN A 106 -0.74 -5.85 -13.72
N THR A 107 -1.72 -4.96 -13.79
CA THR A 107 -1.81 -3.95 -14.88
C THR A 107 -1.00 -2.68 -14.58
N LEU A 108 -0.47 -2.56 -13.37
CA LEU A 108 0.20 -1.33 -12.91
C LEU A 108 1.72 -1.34 -13.10
#